data_44e1185292a580c7c1e46b9d9f43d9b8
#
_entry.id   44e1185292a580c7c1e46b9d9f43d9b8
#
_cell.length_a   1.000
_cell.length_b   1.000
_cell.length_c   1.000
_cell.angle_alpha   90.00
_cell.angle_beta   90.00
_cell.angle_gamma   90.00
#
_symmetry.space_group_name_H-M   'P 1'
#
loop_
_entity.id
_entity.type
_entity.pdbx_description
1 polymer ?
#
loop_
_entity_poly.entity_id
_entity_poly.type
_entity_poly.pdbx_seq_one_letter_code
_entity_poly.pdbx_strand_id
1 'polypeptide(L)'
;VNGERPSLASYLQSLGYETVATHPYYATGWNRDKVYPWLGFEQSIFKDQYYGARFVRDYVSDPSCADKIIRLYEQKEEGRPLFVFNVTMQNHGGYDQTYTNFSPGISVDGVNSISVSQYFSLIKLSDQALEQLIDYFSGADEKTVIVFFGDHQPSDTVAAPILAMNGMQWNALDEEQQKLRYQVPYVIWANYDIDEEQNADTSANYLGAEVLKRAGVPTDAYQNFLLT
;
A
#
# COMPACT_ATOMS: atom_id res chain seq x y z
N VAL A 1 20.40 -3.50 3.62
CA VAL A 1 20.52 -2.72 4.86
C VAL A 1 21.19 -3.60 5.90
N ASN A 2 22.26 -3.14 6.51
CA ASN A 2 22.98 -3.86 7.57
C ASN A 2 23.01 -2.97 8.82
N GLY A 3 22.09 -3.20 9.76
CA GLY A 3 21.92 -2.45 11.00
C GLY A 3 20.90 -1.31 10.92
N GLU A 4 20.69 -0.65 12.04
CA GLU A 4 19.72 0.42 12.23
C GLU A 4 19.88 1.58 11.24
N ARG A 5 18.77 2.11 10.79
CA ARG A 5 18.70 3.26 9.88
C ARG A 5 17.56 4.19 10.29
N PRO A 6 17.77 5.51 10.23
CA PRO A 6 16.69 6.46 10.35
C PRO A 6 15.59 6.17 9.33
N SER A 7 14.34 6.21 9.76
CA SER A 7 13.17 5.98 8.93
C SER A 7 11.97 6.73 9.49
N LEU A 8 10.86 6.76 8.74
CA LEU A 8 9.60 7.28 9.24
C LEU A 8 9.14 6.53 10.51
N ALA A 9 9.34 5.20 10.57
CA ALA A 9 8.96 4.41 11.74
C ALA A 9 9.80 4.78 12.97
N SER A 10 11.14 4.85 12.85
CA SER A 10 12.01 5.26 13.97
C SER A 10 11.76 6.69 14.42
N TYR A 11 11.39 7.58 13.49
CA TYR A 11 11.02 8.95 13.82
C TYR A 11 9.69 9.00 14.62
N LEU A 12 8.64 8.35 14.14
CA LEU A 12 7.35 8.27 14.83
C LEU A 12 7.47 7.57 16.19
N GLN A 13 8.28 6.51 16.28
CA GLN A 13 8.61 5.87 17.56
C GLN A 13 9.22 6.88 18.56
N SER A 14 10.12 7.75 18.10
CA SER A 14 10.70 8.80 18.96
C SER A 14 9.68 9.83 19.45
N LEU A 15 8.55 9.97 18.75
CA LEU A 15 7.40 10.79 19.14
C LEU A 15 6.39 10.03 20.00
N GLY A 16 6.67 8.78 20.39
CA GLY A 16 5.84 7.97 21.27
C GLY A 16 4.83 7.07 20.55
N TYR A 17 4.84 6.97 19.24
CA TYR A 17 3.96 6.06 18.50
C TYR A 17 4.34 4.60 18.75
N GLU A 18 3.33 3.73 18.85
CA GLU A 18 3.50 2.30 18.58
C GLU A 18 3.73 2.12 17.08
N THR A 19 4.74 1.32 16.68
CA THR A 19 5.12 1.17 15.29
C THR A 19 5.07 -0.29 14.87
N VAL A 20 4.17 -0.59 13.92
CA VAL A 20 3.89 -1.96 13.47
C VAL A 20 4.10 -2.07 11.96
N ALA A 21 4.92 -3.01 11.52
CA ALA A 21 4.98 -3.41 10.11
C ALA A 21 4.16 -4.69 9.90
N THR A 22 3.34 -4.74 8.85
CA THR A 22 2.60 -5.95 8.50
C THR A 22 2.84 -6.35 7.04
N HIS A 23 3.06 -7.66 6.82
CA HIS A 23 3.22 -8.20 5.49
C HIS A 23 2.71 -9.65 5.45
N PRO A 24 1.60 -9.95 4.75
CA PRO A 24 0.95 -11.26 4.76
C PRO A 24 1.71 -12.29 3.89
N TYR A 25 3.02 -12.33 4.03
CA TYR A 25 3.91 -13.26 3.33
C TYR A 25 5.03 -13.74 4.27
N TYR A 26 6.00 -14.51 3.75
CA TYR A 26 7.08 -15.07 4.56
C TYR A 26 7.99 -13.98 5.13
N ALA A 27 8.32 -14.10 6.41
CA ALA A 27 9.19 -13.16 7.13
C ALA A 27 10.59 -13.03 6.50
N THR A 28 11.12 -14.13 5.97
CA THR A 28 12.42 -14.19 5.30
C THR A 28 12.42 -13.55 3.90
N GLY A 29 11.24 -13.33 3.31
CA GLY A 29 11.12 -12.61 2.04
C GLY A 29 11.71 -11.21 2.17
N TRP A 30 12.70 -10.86 1.31
CA TRP A 30 13.42 -9.59 1.36
C TRP A 30 14.11 -9.31 2.70
N ASN A 31 14.37 -10.35 3.52
CA ASN A 31 14.91 -10.26 4.88
C ASN A 31 14.10 -9.31 5.80
N ARG A 32 12.78 -9.26 5.65
CA ARG A 32 11.92 -8.33 6.40
C ARG A 32 11.97 -8.57 7.91
N ASP A 33 12.15 -9.81 8.34
CA ASP A 33 12.39 -10.20 9.73
C ASP A 33 13.57 -9.45 10.40
N LYS A 34 14.53 -9.03 9.61
CA LYS A 34 15.71 -8.24 10.04
C LYS A 34 15.56 -6.76 9.74
N VAL A 35 15.04 -6.45 8.54
CA VAL A 35 14.99 -5.06 8.05
C VAL A 35 13.98 -4.22 8.82
N TYR A 36 12.80 -4.74 9.13
CA TYR A 36 11.79 -3.96 9.85
C TYR A 36 12.24 -3.53 11.26
N PRO A 37 12.82 -4.39 12.11
CA PRO A 37 13.41 -3.93 13.37
C PRO A 37 14.49 -2.86 13.16
N TRP A 38 15.35 -2.97 12.14
CA TRP A 38 16.38 -1.96 11.85
C TRP A 38 15.81 -0.62 11.39
N LEU A 39 14.60 -0.59 10.89
CA LEU A 39 13.86 0.61 10.52
C LEU A 39 13.04 1.19 11.69
N GLY A 40 13.09 0.59 12.89
CA GLY A 40 12.43 1.09 14.10
C GLY A 40 10.97 0.63 14.25
N PHE A 41 10.57 -0.46 13.60
CA PHE A 41 9.28 -1.10 13.91
C PHE A 41 9.42 -1.94 15.18
N GLU A 42 8.57 -1.67 16.17
CA GLU A 42 8.51 -2.42 17.44
C GLU A 42 7.92 -3.81 17.22
N GLN A 43 6.98 -3.93 16.29
CA GLN A 43 6.35 -5.19 15.93
C GLN A 43 6.38 -5.42 14.42
N SER A 44 6.61 -6.69 14.04
CA SER A 44 6.51 -7.14 12.64
C SER A 44 5.59 -8.34 12.57
N ILE A 45 4.55 -8.27 11.73
CA ILE A 45 3.50 -9.29 11.58
C ILE A 45 3.58 -9.88 10.18
N PHE A 46 3.71 -11.21 10.10
CA PHE A 46 3.87 -11.95 8.85
C PHE A 46 2.73 -12.96 8.64
N LYS A 47 2.77 -13.68 7.52
CA LYS A 47 1.71 -14.59 7.04
C LYS A 47 1.19 -15.55 8.11
N ASP A 48 2.05 -16.13 8.91
CA ASP A 48 1.72 -17.07 9.98
C ASP A 48 0.90 -16.46 11.13
N GLN A 49 0.86 -15.13 11.21
CA GLN A 49 0.09 -14.38 12.21
C GLN A 49 -1.24 -13.82 11.67
N TYR A 50 -1.61 -14.16 10.43
CA TYR A 50 -2.90 -13.81 9.82
C TYR A 50 -3.95 -14.90 10.04
N TYR A 51 -4.22 -15.21 11.30
CA TYR A 51 -5.18 -16.26 11.70
C TYR A 51 -6.58 -15.95 11.18
N GLY A 52 -7.21 -16.96 10.54
CA GLY A 52 -8.56 -16.84 10.00
C GLY A 52 -8.71 -15.95 8.77
N ALA A 53 -7.60 -15.52 8.18
CA ALA A 53 -7.62 -14.69 6.98
C ALA A 53 -8.21 -15.44 5.78
N ARG A 54 -8.94 -14.71 4.94
CA ARG A 54 -9.38 -15.21 3.62
C ARG A 54 -8.25 -15.12 2.62
N PHE A 55 -8.23 -16.05 1.69
CA PHE A 55 -7.27 -16.10 0.61
C PHE A 55 -7.94 -15.82 -0.73
N VAL A 56 -7.28 -15.03 -1.55
CA VAL A 56 -7.59 -14.82 -2.95
C VAL A 56 -6.38 -15.30 -3.75
N ARG A 57 -6.60 -16.26 -4.63
CA ARG A 57 -5.52 -17.03 -5.26
C ARG A 57 -4.63 -17.69 -4.17
N ASP A 58 -3.33 -17.42 -4.18
CA ASP A 58 -2.37 -17.98 -3.22
C ASP A 58 -2.03 -17.02 -2.06
N TYR A 59 -2.67 -15.85 -2.03
CA TYR A 59 -2.32 -14.76 -1.12
C TYR A 59 -3.45 -14.43 -0.15
N VAL A 60 -3.08 -13.90 1.01
CA VAL A 60 -4.03 -13.30 1.95
C VAL A 60 -4.71 -12.13 1.25
N SER A 61 -6.04 -12.06 1.36
CA SER A 61 -6.83 -11.00 0.72
C SER A 61 -6.58 -9.64 1.35
N ASP A 62 -6.67 -8.57 0.56
CA ASP A 62 -6.54 -7.21 1.04
C ASP A 62 -7.61 -6.82 2.07
N PRO A 63 -8.89 -7.26 1.96
CA PRO A 63 -9.85 -7.10 3.06
C PRO A 63 -9.41 -7.76 4.37
N SER A 64 -8.71 -8.91 4.33
CA SER A 64 -8.16 -9.51 5.56
C SER A 64 -6.96 -8.72 6.10
N CYS A 65 -6.23 -7.99 5.25
CA CYS A 65 -5.22 -7.03 5.70
C CYS A 65 -5.88 -5.82 6.38
N ALA A 66 -6.97 -5.30 5.83
CA ALA A 66 -7.77 -4.26 6.46
C ALA A 66 -8.32 -4.69 7.83
N ASP A 67 -8.89 -5.91 7.94
CA ASP A 67 -9.30 -6.49 9.22
C ASP A 67 -8.14 -6.55 10.23
N LYS A 68 -6.92 -6.85 9.78
CA LYS A 68 -5.74 -6.88 10.65
C LYS A 68 -5.38 -5.49 11.16
N ILE A 69 -5.41 -4.48 10.30
CA ILE A 69 -5.13 -3.07 10.67
C ILE A 69 -6.16 -2.59 11.71
N ILE A 70 -7.44 -2.86 11.47
CA ILE A 70 -8.52 -2.49 12.41
C ILE A 70 -8.29 -3.15 13.78
N ARG A 71 -7.97 -4.45 13.82
CA ARG A 71 -7.68 -5.15 15.09
C ARG A 71 -6.46 -4.59 15.81
N LEU A 72 -5.42 -4.19 15.09
CA LEU A 72 -4.25 -3.54 15.69
C LEU A 72 -4.64 -2.22 16.35
N TYR A 73 -5.48 -1.43 15.68
CA TYR A 73 -6.02 -0.20 16.26
C TYR A 73 -6.87 -0.46 17.50
N GLU A 74 -7.76 -1.44 17.48
CA GLU A 74 -8.62 -1.81 18.63
C GLU A 74 -7.84 -2.36 19.83
N GLN A 75 -6.66 -2.94 19.59
CA GLN A 75 -5.83 -3.61 20.61
C GLN A 75 -4.64 -2.79 21.06
N LYS A 76 -4.39 -1.62 20.43
CA LYS A 76 -3.27 -0.75 20.81
C LYS A 76 -3.40 -0.27 22.27
N GLU A 77 -2.30 0.15 22.86
CA GLU A 77 -2.27 0.77 24.18
C GLU A 77 -3.13 2.07 24.16
N GLU A 78 -4.01 2.20 25.15
CA GLU A 78 -4.88 3.37 25.28
C GLU A 78 -4.05 4.66 25.43
N GLY A 79 -4.41 5.69 24.63
CA GLY A 79 -3.71 6.97 24.61
C GLY A 79 -2.40 6.98 23.87
N ARG A 80 -1.90 5.84 23.39
CA ARG A 80 -0.70 5.77 22.55
C ARG A 80 -1.07 5.81 21.08
N PRO A 81 -0.53 6.76 20.28
CA PRO A 81 -0.79 6.78 18.84
C PRO A 81 -0.14 5.57 18.15
N LEU A 82 -0.78 5.12 17.06
CA LEU A 82 -0.33 3.93 16.29
C LEU A 82 0.09 4.30 14.87
N PHE A 83 1.23 3.79 14.44
CA PHE A 83 1.67 3.80 13.04
C PHE A 83 1.73 2.38 12.49
N VAL A 84 0.95 2.10 11.46
CA VAL A 84 0.97 0.81 10.76
C VAL A 84 1.49 1.00 9.34
N PHE A 85 2.56 0.29 9.00
CA PHE A 85 3.03 0.14 7.62
C PHE A 85 2.63 -1.23 7.09
N ASN A 86 1.63 -1.26 6.21
CA ASN A 86 1.08 -2.49 5.67
C ASN A 86 1.47 -2.67 4.20
N VAL A 87 2.12 -3.78 3.87
CA VAL A 87 2.44 -4.18 2.50
C VAL A 87 1.61 -5.39 2.14
N THR A 88 0.66 -5.26 1.21
CA THR A 88 -0.22 -6.38 0.79
C THR A 88 0.46 -7.30 -0.22
N MET A 89 -0.16 -8.46 -0.50
CA MET A 89 0.33 -9.45 -1.48
C MET A 89 -0.74 -9.90 -2.46
N GLN A 90 -2.01 -9.56 -2.23
CA GLN A 90 -3.13 -10.07 -3.03
C GLN A 90 -2.92 -9.84 -4.54
N ASN A 91 -2.39 -8.67 -4.90
CA ASN A 91 -2.20 -8.27 -6.30
C ASN A 91 -0.84 -8.66 -6.89
N HIS A 92 0.00 -9.41 -6.15
CA HIS A 92 1.28 -9.89 -6.68
C HIS A 92 1.08 -10.72 -7.96
N GLY A 93 2.01 -10.63 -8.90
CA GLY A 93 1.93 -11.19 -10.25
C GLY A 93 1.64 -12.69 -10.35
N GLY A 94 1.54 -13.16 -11.59
CA GLY A 94 1.03 -14.48 -11.96
C GLY A 94 -0.44 -14.42 -12.32
N TYR A 95 -0.81 -13.55 -13.29
CA TYR A 95 -2.22 -13.32 -13.68
C TYR A 95 -2.72 -14.22 -14.81
N ASP A 96 -1.92 -15.14 -15.30
CA ASP A 96 -2.16 -16.03 -16.44
C ASP A 96 -2.78 -17.37 -16.06
N GLN A 97 -2.93 -17.66 -14.76
CA GLN A 97 -3.45 -18.92 -14.24
C GLN A 97 -4.88 -18.77 -13.75
N THR A 98 -5.63 -19.87 -13.72
CA THR A 98 -6.97 -19.94 -13.12
C THR A 98 -6.89 -20.54 -11.71
N TYR A 99 -7.77 -20.04 -10.84
CA TYR A 99 -7.81 -20.45 -9.43
C TYR A 99 -9.22 -20.91 -9.05
N THR A 100 -9.34 -21.87 -8.17
CA THR A 100 -10.64 -22.38 -7.70
C THR A 100 -11.33 -21.41 -6.72
N ASN A 101 -10.55 -20.56 -6.06
CA ASN A 101 -11.02 -19.61 -5.05
C ASN A 101 -11.08 -18.15 -5.56
N PHE A 102 -10.85 -17.94 -6.87
CA PHE A 102 -10.92 -16.61 -7.49
C PHE A 102 -11.32 -16.71 -8.96
N SER A 103 -12.37 -15.99 -9.32
CA SER A 103 -12.80 -15.82 -10.71
C SER A 103 -12.85 -14.32 -11.04
N PRO A 104 -12.20 -13.87 -12.13
CA PRO A 104 -12.29 -12.48 -12.55
C PRO A 104 -13.73 -12.05 -12.82
N GLY A 105 -14.14 -10.92 -12.27
CA GLY A 105 -15.46 -10.32 -12.48
C GLY A 105 -15.42 -9.05 -13.33
N ILE A 106 -14.21 -8.62 -13.77
CA ILE A 106 -14.03 -7.45 -14.64
C ILE A 106 -13.44 -7.90 -15.96
N SER A 107 -14.00 -7.38 -17.05
CA SER A 107 -13.46 -7.48 -18.40
C SER A 107 -13.25 -6.07 -18.96
N VAL A 108 -12.30 -5.93 -19.88
CA VAL A 108 -12.05 -4.68 -20.59
C VAL A 108 -12.51 -4.88 -22.04
N ASP A 109 -13.40 -4.03 -22.51
CA ASP A 109 -13.90 -4.09 -23.89
C ASP A 109 -12.78 -3.97 -24.90
N GLY A 110 -12.77 -4.88 -25.86
CA GLY A 110 -11.72 -4.95 -26.89
C GLY A 110 -10.44 -5.65 -26.45
N VAL A 111 -10.33 -6.12 -25.20
CA VAL A 111 -9.15 -6.87 -24.71
C VAL A 111 -9.57 -8.29 -24.28
N ASN A 112 -9.14 -9.28 -25.04
CA ASN A 112 -9.31 -10.69 -24.67
C ASN A 112 -8.04 -11.20 -23.97
N SER A 113 -7.90 -10.88 -22.68
CA SER A 113 -6.75 -11.25 -21.85
C SER A 113 -7.18 -11.63 -20.45
N ILE A 114 -6.90 -12.88 -20.07
CA ILE A 114 -7.12 -13.35 -18.70
C ILE A 114 -6.29 -12.55 -17.67
N SER A 115 -5.07 -12.18 -18.04
CA SER A 115 -4.18 -11.41 -17.17
C SER A 115 -4.75 -10.02 -16.87
N VAL A 116 -5.32 -9.35 -17.88
CA VAL A 116 -5.97 -8.05 -17.73
C VAL A 116 -7.21 -8.17 -16.83
N SER A 117 -8.07 -9.15 -17.12
CA SER A 117 -9.29 -9.38 -16.33
C SER A 117 -8.99 -9.72 -14.87
N GLN A 118 -7.99 -10.56 -14.61
CA GLN A 118 -7.55 -10.87 -13.25
C GLN A 118 -7.01 -9.63 -12.54
N TYR A 119 -6.11 -8.89 -13.18
CA TYR A 119 -5.51 -7.71 -12.58
C TYR A 119 -6.56 -6.69 -12.15
N PHE A 120 -7.47 -6.29 -13.04
CA PHE A 120 -8.50 -5.31 -12.70
C PHE A 120 -9.50 -5.84 -11.65
N SER A 121 -9.79 -7.14 -11.66
CA SER A 121 -10.64 -7.74 -10.63
C SER A 121 -9.96 -7.74 -9.25
N LEU A 122 -8.63 -7.89 -9.19
CA LEU A 122 -7.86 -7.78 -7.96
C LEU A 122 -7.77 -6.33 -7.48
N ILE A 123 -7.55 -5.36 -8.37
CA ILE A 123 -7.57 -3.92 -8.03
C ILE A 123 -8.93 -3.53 -7.41
N LYS A 124 -10.04 -4.03 -7.94
CA LYS A 124 -11.36 -3.81 -7.32
C LYS A 124 -11.44 -4.34 -5.88
N LEU A 125 -10.81 -5.47 -5.58
CA LEU A 125 -10.78 -5.98 -4.20
C LEU A 125 -9.90 -5.12 -3.29
N SER A 126 -8.83 -4.53 -3.82
CA SER A 126 -8.00 -3.57 -3.07
C SER A 126 -8.74 -2.26 -2.79
N ASP A 127 -9.53 -1.79 -3.76
CA ASP A 127 -10.40 -0.62 -3.62
C ASP A 127 -11.46 -0.87 -2.51
N GLN A 128 -12.08 -2.04 -2.49
CA GLN A 128 -13.01 -2.45 -1.43
C GLN A 128 -12.33 -2.55 -0.05
N ALA A 129 -11.06 -2.95 0.01
CA ALA A 129 -10.32 -2.98 1.26
C ALA A 129 -9.99 -1.56 1.76
N LEU A 130 -9.73 -0.61 0.85
CA LEU A 130 -9.57 0.81 1.19
C LEU A 130 -10.90 1.39 1.69
N GLU A 131 -12.03 1.12 1.00
CA GLU A 131 -13.38 1.51 1.43
C GLU A 131 -13.67 1.00 2.84
N GLN A 132 -13.38 -0.27 3.14
CA GLN A 132 -13.53 -0.86 4.48
C GLN A 132 -12.75 -0.09 5.56
N LEU A 133 -11.52 0.33 5.27
CA LEU A 133 -10.72 1.13 6.21
C LEU A 133 -11.31 2.53 6.39
N ILE A 134 -11.70 3.19 5.30
CA ILE A 134 -12.32 4.52 5.33
C ILE A 134 -13.63 4.48 6.14
N ASP A 135 -14.49 3.51 5.87
CA ASP A 135 -15.77 3.35 6.57
C ASP A 135 -15.55 3.17 8.08
N TYR A 136 -14.61 2.31 8.46
CA TYR A 136 -14.30 2.08 9.87
C TYR A 136 -13.75 3.34 10.55
N PHE A 137 -12.71 3.95 9.98
CA PHE A 137 -12.03 5.09 10.60
C PHE A 137 -12.79 6.41 10.48
N SER A 138 -13.78 6.52 9.59
CA SER A 138 -14.70 7.66 9.56
C SER A 138 -15.53 7.79 10.84
N GLY A 139 -15.77 6.66 11.53
CA GLY A 139 -16.48 6.63 12.82
C GLY A 139 -15.55 6.65 14.05
N ALA A 140 -14.24 6.71 13.87
CA ALA A 140 -13.29 6.70 14.97
C ALA A 140 -13.14 8.10 15.60
N ASP A 141 -13.12 8.17 16.94
CA ASP A 141 -12.91 9.43 17.68
C ASP A 141 -11.45 9.95 17.55
N GLU A 142 -10.51 9.06 17.34
CA GLU A 142 -9.09 9.38 17.20
C GLU A 142 -8.77 9.87 15.78
N LYS A 143 -8.01 10.96 15.67
CA LYS A 143 -7.55 11.49 14.40
C LYS A 143 -6.73 10.45 13.63
N THR A 144 -7.20 10.06 12.47
CA THR A 144 -6.60 9.01 11.65
C THR A 144 -6.29 9.51 10.25
N VAL A 145 -5.11 9.18 9.75
CA VAL A 145 -4.69 9.40 8.35
C VAL A 145 -4.44 8.04 7.71
N ILE A 146 -5.01 7.84 6.54
CA ILE A 146 -4.75 6.66 5.69
C ILE A 146 -4.00 7.13 4.45
N VAL A 147 -2.87 6.47 4.17
CA VAL A 147 -2.12 6.66 2.93
C VAL A 147 -2.16 5.35 2.15
N PHE A 148 -2.78 5.39 0.98
CA PHE A 148 -2.86 4.24 0.10
C PHE A 148 -2.14 4.54 -1.21
N PHE A 149 -1.23 3.66 -1.63
CA PHE A 149 -0.43 3.87 -2.84
C PHE A 149 -0.01 2.54 -3.48
N GLY A 150 0.21 2.57 -4.79
CA GLY A 150 0.84 1.47 -5.50
C GLY A 150 2.36 1.48 -5.29
N ASP A 151 2.99 0.33 -5.29
CA ASP A 151 4.44 0.19 -5.22
C ASP A 151 5.09 0.20 -6.63
N HIS A 152 4.39 -0.33 -7.64
CA HIS A 152 4.80 -0.33 -9.03
C HIS A 152 3.64 -0.68 -9.97
N GLN A 153 3.83 -0.42 -11.26
CA GLN A 153 2.91 -0.81 -12.33
C GLN A 153 2.88 -2.34 -12.51
N PRO A 154 1.81 -2.93 -13.09
CA PRO A 154 1.74 -4.35 -13.38
C PRO A 154 2.75 -4.78 -14.46
N SER A 155 2.97 -6.09 -14.55
CA SER A 155 3.83 -6.70 -15.57
C SER A 155 3.32 -6.47 -17.00
N ASP A 156 4.17 -6.71 -17.96
CA ASP A 156 3.89 -6.52 -19.40
C ASP A 156 2.70 -7.34 -19.91
N THR A 157 2.41 -8.49 -19.30
CA THR A 157 1.24 -9.31 -19.64
C THR A 157 -0.09 -8.58 -19.42
N VAL A 158 -0.10 -7.59 -18.52
CA VAL A 158 -1.24 -6.69 -18.28
C VAL A 158 -1.07 -5.37 -19.02
N ALA A 159 0.12 -4.76 -18.93
CA ALA A 159 0.34 -3.43 -19.46
C ALA A 159 0.32 -3.38 -21.00
N ALA A 160 0.90 -4.36 -21.69
CA ALA A 160 0.99 -4.34 -23.15
C ALA A 160 -0.39 -4.37 -23.86
N PRO A 161 -1.37 -5.19 -23.47
CA PRO A 161 -2.72 -5.11 -24.04
C PRO A 161 -3.40 -3.76 -23.81
N ILE A 162 -3.21 -3.14 -22.66
CA ILE A 162 -3.80 -1.83 -22.34
C ILE A 162 -3.13 -0.71 -23.17
N LEU A 163 -1.82 -0.74 -23.31
CA LEU A 163 -1.08 0.20 -24.19
C LEU A 163 -1.54 0.08 -25.64
N ALA A 164 -1.75 -1.15 -26.12
CA ALA A 164 -2.23 -1.39 -27.49
C ALA A 164 -3.61 -0.77 -27.75
N MET A 165 -4.52 -0.74 -26.76
CA MET A 165 -5.81 -0.04 -26.88
C MET A 165 -5.64 1.46 -27.12
N ASN A 166 -4.58 2.05 -26.59
CA ASN A 166 -4.25 3.46 -26.76
C ASN A 166 -3.36 3.71 -27.98
N GLY A 167 -3.22 2.73 -28.88
CA GLY A 167 -2.39 2.82 -30.08
C GLY A 167 -0.89 2.82 -29.80
N MET A 168 -0.47 2.48 -28.58
CA MET A 168 0.93 2.42 -28.16
C MET A 168 1.46 0.98 -28.28
N GLN A 169 2.73 0.86 -28.64
CA GLN A 169 3.42 -0.43 -28.66
C GLN A 169 4.40 -0.49 -27.51
N TRP A 170 4.31 -1.54 -26.69
CA TRP A 170 5.17 -1.75 -25.52
C TRP A 170 6.67 -1.59 -25.78
N ASN A 171 7.14 -2.09 -26.89
CA ASN A 171 8.56 -2.06 -27.29
C ASN A 171 8.98 -0.82 -28.10
N ALA A 172 8.08 0.15 -28.27
CA ALA A 172 8.31 1.37 -29.05
C ALA A 172 7.77 2.62 -28.32
N LEU A 173 7.75 2.59 -26.98
CA LEU A 173 7.39 3.74 -26.16
C LEU A 173 8.48 4.82 -26.27
N ASP A 174 8.07 6.06 -26.45
CA ASP A 174 8.96 7.22 -26.32
C ASP A 174 9.34 7.47 -24.84
N GLU A 175 10.21 8.44 -24.59
CA GLU A 175 10.74 8.73 -23.26
C GLU A 175 9.62 9.15 -22.29
N GLU A 176 8.67 9.97 -22.71
CA GLU A 176 7.55 10.42 -21.86
C GLU A 176 6.59 9.26 -21.54
N GLN A 177 6.28 8.43 -22.51
CA GLN A 177 5.47 7.24 -22.31
C GLN A 177 6.16 6.22 -21.40
N GLN A 178 7.48 6.09 -21.45
CA GLN A 178 8.25 5.24 -20.55
C GLN A 178 8.18 5.75 -19.12
N LYS A 179 8.23 7.05 -18.88
CA LYS A 179 8.07 7.64 -17.52
C LYS A 179 6.75 7.24 -16.87
N LEU A 180 5.65 7.19 -17.64
CA LEU A 180 4.33 6.77 -17.11
C LEU A 180 4.34 5.35 -16.54
N ARG A 181 5.28 4.50 -16.95
CA ARG A 181 5.45 3.14 -16.39
C ARG A 181 5.98 3.11 -14.98
N TYR A 182 6.48 4.22 -14.47
CA TYR A 182 6.99 4.38 -13.12
C TYR A 182 6.06 5.22 -12.23
N GLN A 183 4.91 5.65 -12.76
CA GLN A 183 3.91 6.38 -12.02
C GLN A 183 2.85 5.43 -11.46
N VAL A 184 2.47 5.65 -10.21
CA VAL A 184 1.42 4.92 -9.52
C VAL A 184 0.51 5.91 -8.81
N PRO A 185 -0.80 5.60 -8.67
CA PRO A 185 -1.70 6.46 -7.92
C PRO A 185 -1.42 6.37 -6.42
N TYR A 186 -1.70 7.47 -5.72
CA TYR A 186 -1.77 7.49 -4.26
C TYR A 186 -2.94 8.34 -3.78
N VAL A 187 -3.40 8.06 -2.57
CA VAL A 187 -4.45 8.80 -1.87
C VAL A 187 -3.98 9.05 -0.44
N ILE A 188 -4.17 10.28 0.05
CA ILE A 188 -4.07 10.62 1.46
C ILE A 188 -5.47 11.00 1.91
N TRP A 189 -6.03 10.25 2.85
CA TRP A 189 -7.34 10.47 3.44
C TRP A 189 -7.22 10.67 4.95
N ALA A 190 -8.06 11.51 5.53
CA ALA A 190 -8.15 11.68 6.97
C ALA A 190 -9.61 11.75 7.42
N ASN A 191 -9.90 11.34 8.66
CA ASN A 191 -11.22 11.51 9.28
C ASN A 191 -11.42 12.90 9.92
N TYR A 192 -10.55 13.83 9.64
CA TYR A 192 -10.59 15.23 10.05
C TYR A 192 -10.14 16.12 8.91
N ASP A 193 -10.36 17.41 9.02
CA ASP A 193 -10.03 18.39 8.01
C ASP A 193 -8.51 18.50 7.80
N ILE A 194 -8.06 18.28 6.56
CA ILE A 194 -6.68 18.44 6.09
C ILE A 194 -6.68 19.22 4.76
N ASP A 195 -5.56 19.83 4.41
CA ASP A 195 -5.41 20.51 3.13
C ASP A 195 -5.64 19.55 1.95
N GLU A 196 -6.69 19.78 1.17
CA GLU A 196 -7.04 19.00 0.00
C GLU A 196 -6.24 19.44 -1.22
N GLU A 197 -5.74 18.49 -1.97
CA GLU A 197 -5.05 18.72 -3.23
C GLU A 197 -5.38 17.59 -4.20
N GLN A 198 -5.69 17.97 -5.45
CA GLN A 198 -5.97 17.01 -6.52
C GLN A 198 -4.83 16.99 -7.53
N ASN A 199 -4.51 15.81 -8.06
CA ASN A 199 -3.44 15.61 -9.05
C ASN A 199 -2.06 16.12 -8.57
N ALA A 200 -1.79 15.97 -7.28
CA ALA A 200 -0.50 16.30 -6.70
C ALA A 200 0.54 15.25 -7.09
N ASP A 201 1.49 15.64 -7.91
CA ASP A 201 2.63 14.77 -8.25
C ASP A 201 3.66 14.81 -7.13
N THR A 202 4.10 13.64 -6.70
CA THR A 202 5.19 13.50 -5.73
C THR A 202 6.04 12.28 -6.04
N SER A 203 7.13 12.12 -5.34
CA SER A 203 7.99 10.94 -5.42
C SER A 203 7.91 10.16 -4.10
N ALA A 204 8.07 8.86 -4.15
CA ALA A 204 7.92 7.99 -2.98
C ALA A 204 8.79 8.40 -1.78
N ASN A 205 9.95 9.01 -2.03
CA ASN A 205 10.84 9.51 -0.98
C ASN A 205 10.35 10.79 -0.29
N TYR A 206 9.44 11.57 -0.91
CA TYR A 206 8.83 12.76 -0.32
C TYR A 206 7.52 12.44 0.39
N LEU A 207 6.84 11.36 0.01
CA LEU A 207 5.49 11.02 0.48
C LEU A 207 5.39 10.99 2.01
N GLY A 208 6.40 10.44 2.70
CA GLY A 208 6.41 10.40 4.17
C GLY A 208 6.42 11.79 4.82
N ALA A 209 7.19 12.74 4.28
CA ALA A 209 7.25 14.11 4.77
C ALA A 209 5.92 14.85 4.48
N GLU A 210 5.35 14.67 3.29
CA GLU A 210 4.04 15.22 2.93
C GLU A 210 2.92 14.73 3.86
N VAL A 211 2.92 13.44 4.19
CA VAL A 211 1.96 12.84 5.12
C VAL A 211 2.09 13.47 6.51
N LEU A 212 3.30 13.58 7.06
CA LEU A 212 3.52 14.20 8.36
C LEU A 212 3.02 15.65 8.40
N LYS A 213 3.33 16.43 7.36
CA LYS A 213 2.88 17.83 7.23
C LYS A 213 1.35 17.92 7.22
N ARG A 214 0.67 17.13 6.38
CA ARG A 214 -0.81 17.12 6.28
C ARG A 214 -1.47 16.60 7.54
N ALA A 215 -0.85 15.63 8.21
CA ALA A 215 -1.33 15.09 9.49
C ALA A 215 -1.11 16.05 10.68
N GLY A 216 -0.38 17.14 10.49
CA GLY A 216 -0.02 18.07 11.57
C GLY A 216 0.97 17.46 12.58
N VAL A 217 1.71 16.42 12.19
CA VAL A 217 2.76 15.81 12.99
C VAL A 217 4.04 16.64 12.85
N PRO A 218 4.78 16.93 13.95
CA PRO A 218 6.06 17.63 13.86
C PRO A 218 7.00 17.00 12.82
N THR A 219 7.80 17.79 12.16
CA THR A 219 8.78 17.36 11.17
C THR A 219 10.20 17.71 11.65
N ASP A 220 11.17 16.85 11.39
CA ASP A 220 12.57 17.10 11.67
C ASP A 220 13.28 17.89 10.54
N ALA A 221 14.57 18.16 10.68
CA ALA A 221 15.35 18.90 9.69
C ALA A 221 15.41 18.21 8.32
N TYR A 222 15.44 16.87 8.30
CA TYR A 222 15.47 16.10 7.04
C TYR A 222 14.12 16.16 6.32
N GLN A 223 13.03 15.96 7.04
CA GLN A 223 11.68 16.04 6.48
C GLN A 223 11.37 17.46 5.99
N ASN A 224 11.77 18.49 6.75
CA ASN A 224 11.65 19.88 6.31
C ASN A 224 12.44 20.16 5.03
N PHE A 225 13.62 19.58 4.88
CA PHE A 225 14.41 19.65 3.63
C PHE A 225 13.67 19.00 2.45
N LEU A 226 12.98 17.87 2.67
CA LEU A 226 12.19 17.21 1.62
C LEU A 226 10.94 18.00 1.19
N LEU A 227 10.45 18.92 2.04
CA LEU A 227 9.27 19.75 1.80
C LEU A 227 9.60 21.10 1.12
N THR A 228 10.88 21.40 0.87
CA THR A 228 11.34 22.60 0.18
C THR A 228 11.56 22.37 -1.30
#